data_d8bcc25175810b4e33ffcbb1b41182eb
#
_entry.id   d8bcc25175810b4e33ffcbb1b41182eb
#
_cell.length_a   1.000
_cell.length_b   1.000
_cell.length_c   1.000
_cell.angle_alpha   90.00
_cell.angle_beta   90.00
_cell.angle_gamma   90.00
#
_symmetry.space_group_name_H-M   'P 1'
#
loop_
_entity.id
_entity.type
_entity.pdbx_description
1 polymer ?
#
loop_
_entity_poly.entity_id
_entity_poly.type
_entity_poly.pdbx_seq_one_letter_code
_entity_poly.pdbx_strand_id
1 'polypeptide(L)'
;MGSFESDLRILETELSVVAKAFGELTDEQWRAPTLLIPLDEKLPHWTVFELAGHFDISIGLTRMLVADNTAGQVGRDRTSFFIFSRSEVAPGVYAYAYTMVEGKTPGQMPGVLTETFTKTIEESRAAGPDKVGSGYYALMRLDEFVASRIVEAVVHGLDLSDALGRPPMATPAGIAATAAILDELLARRTVPGRPADLSEDLAWIRAASGRAEHSDPRLPLIG
;
A
#
# COMPACT_ATOMS: atom_id res chain seq x y z
N MET A 1 -3.29 -19.19 -3.10
CA MET A 1 -2.17 -18.25 -3.32
C MET A 1 -1.89 -18.18 -4.82
N GLY A 2 -1.81 -16.98 -5.39
CA GLY A 2 -1.37 -16.76 -6.77
C GLY A 2 0.10 -17.13 -6.94
N SER A 3 0.53 -17.32 -8.19
CA SER A 3 1.95 -17.36 -8.52
C SER A 3 2.51 -15.94 -8.45
N PHE A 4 3.83 -15.79 -8.28
CA PHE A 4 4.52 -14.49 -8.34
C PHE A 4 4.11 -13.65 -9.56
N GLU A 5 4.04 -14.28 -10.73
CA GLU A 5 3.63 -13.60 -11.96
C GLU A 5 2.14 -13.20 -11.96
N SER A 6 1.29 -13.93 -11.23
CA SER A 6 -0.10 -13.54 -11.01
C SER A 6 -0.17 -12.30 -10.10
N ASP A 7 0.59 -12.29 -9.00
CA ASP A 7 0.62 -11.18 -8.06
C ASP A 7 1.23 -9.92 -8.71
N LEU A 8 2.29 -10.07 -9.53
CA LEU A 8 2.83 -8.97 -10.33
C LEU A 8 1.80 -8.38 -11.30
N ARG A 9 1.01 -9.21 -11.99
CA ARG A 9 -0.04 -8.70 -12.89
C ARG A 9 -1.16 -7.99 -12.14
N ILE A 10 -1.53 -8.47 -10.95
CA ILE A 10 -2.51 -7.78 -10.10
C ILE A 10 -1.94 -6.43 -9.71
N LEU A 11 -0.71 -6.38 -9.18
CA LEU A 11 -0.05 -5.13 -8.80
C LEU A 11 0.04 -4.16 -9.99
N GLU A 12 0.51 -4.62 -11.15
CA GLU A 12 0.62 -3.81 -12.38
C GLU A 12 -0.72 -3.18 -12.76
N THR A 13 -1.81 -3.95 -12.65
CA THR A 13 -3.16 -3.45 -12.95
C THR A 13 -3.60 -2.40 -11.94
N GLU A 14 -3.43 -2.64 -10.63
CA GLU A 14 -3.76 -1.66 -9.58
C GLU A 14 -2.98 -0.36 -9.77
N LEU A 15 -1.67 -0.46 -10.02
CA LEU A 15 -0.81 0.70 -10.24
C LEU A 15 -1.21 1.49 -11.50
N SER A 16 -1.66 0.80 -12.55
CA SER A 16 -2.18 1.45 -13.77
C SER A 16 -3.45 2.24 -13.50
N VAL A 17 -4.38 1.69 -12.69
CA VAL A 17 -5.60 2.38 -12.27
C VAL A 17 -5.27 3.63 -11.47
N VAL A 18 -4.35 3.52 -10.50
CA VAL A 18 -3.90 4.62 -9.65
C VAL A 18 -3.18 5.69 -10.48
N ALA A 19 -2.24 5.30 -11.34
CA ALA A 19 -1.50 6.24 -12.20
C ALA A 19 -2.43 7.04 -13.12
N LYS A 20 -3.42 6.36 -13.72
CA LYS A 20 -4.46 7.02 -14.54
C LYS A 20 -5.24 8.04 -13.71
N ALA A 21 -5.68 7.65 -12.51
CA ALA A 21 -6.45 8.54 -11.65
C ALA A 21 -5.66 9.81 -11.29
N PHE A 22 -4.38 9.69 -10.92
CA PHE A 22 -3.51 10.84 -10.66
C PHE A 22 -3.27 11.72 -11.91
N GLY A 23 -3.18 11.11 -13.10
CA GLY A 23 -3.02 11.83 -14.37
C GLY A 23 -4.22 12.68 -14.78
N GLU A 24 -5.40 12.42 -14.21
CA GLU A 24 -6.66 13.10 -14.53
C GLU A 24 -7.07 14.16 -13.49
N LEU A 25 -6.23 14.43 -12.48
CA LEU A 25 -6.55 15.35 -11.39
C LEU A 25 -6.43 16.81 -11.80
N THR A 26 -7.38 17.62 -11.34
CA THR A 26 -7.29 19.08 -11.38
C THR A 26 -6.40 19.60 -10.25
N ASP A 27 -5.95 20.86 -10.37
CA ASP A 27 -5.18 21.51 -9.30
C ASP A 27 -5.89 21.56 -7.96
N GLU A 28 -7.22 21.66 -7.96
CA GLU A 28 -8.05 21.64 -6.76
C GLU A 28 -8.02 20.23 -6.13
N GLN A 29 -8.19 19.18 -6.94
CA GLN A 29 -8.17 17.79 -6.48
C GLN A 29 -6.81 17.38 -5.90
N TRP A 30 -5.71 17.90 -6.43
CA TRP A 30 -4.38 17.68 -5.84
C TRP A 30 -4.25 18.24 -4.42
N ARG A 31 -4.99 19.30 -4.08
CA ARG A 31 -5.00 19.92 -2.75
C ARG A 31 -6.09 19.35 -1.83
N ALA A 32 -6.95 18.48 -2.33
CA ALA A 32 -8.01 17.88 -1.53
C ALA A 32 -7.39 17.12 -0.34
N PRO A 33 -7.89 17.30 0.89
CA PRO A 33 -7.42 16.54 2.04
C PRO A 33 -7.83 15.09 1.91
N THR A 34 -6.94 14.18 2.30
CA THR A 34 -7.30 12.77 2.51
C THR A 34 -8.05 12.62 3.83
N LEU A 35 -8.73 11.47 4.02
CA LEU A 35 -9.34 11.12 5.29
C LEU A 35 -8.35 10.49 6.29
N LEU A 36 -7.07 10.38 5.90
CA LEU A 36 -6.01 9.83 6.74
C LEU A 36 -5.70 10.78 7.89
N ILE A 37 -5.88 10.30 9.11
CA ILE A 37 -5.63 11.07 10.33
C ILE A 37 -4.20 10.83 10.81
N PRO A 38 -3.35 11.88 10.92
CA PRO A 38 -2.02 11.74 11.47
C PRO A 38 -2.08 11.33 12.95
N LEU A 39 -1.10 10.58 13.44
CA LEU A 39 -1.02 10.20 14.86
C LEU A 39 -0.82 11.40 15.79
N ASP A 40 -0.10 12.41 15.33
CA ASP A 40 0.02 13.69 16.04
C ASP A 40 -0.97 14.67 15.42
N GLU A 41 -2.00 15.03 16.15
CA GLU A 41 -3.05 15.99 15.72
C GLU A 41 -2.50 17.37 15.33
N LYS A 42 -1.26 17.69 15.70
CA LYS A 42 -0.58 18.93 15.31
C LYS A 42 -0.04 18.90 13.89
N LEU A 43 0.09 17.70 13.31
CA LEU A 43 0.55 17.54 11.95
C LEU A 43 -0.62 17.79 10.99
N PRO A 44 -0.39 18.44 9.84
CA PRO A 44 -1.43 18.63 8.84
C PRO A 44 -1.86 17.27 8.26
N HIS A 45 -3.14 17.16 7.88
CA HIS A 45 -3.60 16.00 7.11
C HIS A 45 -2.87 15.95 5.78
N TRP A 46 -2.57 14.75 5.30
CA TRP A 46 -2.12 14.60 3.92
C TRP A 46 -3.19 15.09 2.96
N THR A 47 -2.74 15.80 1.95
CA THR A 47 -3.52 16.03 0.75
C THR A 47 -3.31 14.87 -0.24
N VAL A 48 -4.02 14.88 -1.33
CA VAL A 48 -3.80 13.94 -2.44
C VAL A 48 -2.36 14.03 -2.98
N PHE A 49 -1.71 15.19 -2.82
CA PHE A 49 -0.33 15.37 -3.24
C PHE A 49 0.67 14.58 -2.37
N GLU A 50 0.54 14.63 -1.05
CA GLU A 50 1.36 13.80 -0.16
C GLU A 50 1.01 12.32 -0.27
N LEU A 51 -0.26 11.96 -0.54
CA LEU A 51 -0.64 10.58 -0.84
C LEU A 51 0.09 10.07 -2.09
N ALA A 52 0.26 10.89 -3.13
CA ALA A 52 1.07 10.52 -4.30
C ALA A 52 2.54 10.31 -3.92
N GLY A 53 3.11 11.13 -3.04
CA GLY A 53 4.45 10.93 -2.47
C GLY A 53 4.57 9.60 -1.71
N HIS A 54 3.53 9.25 -0.96
CA HIS A 54 3.49 7.95 -0.29
C HIS A 54 3.44 6.78 -1.28
N PHE A 55 2.68 6.88 -2.36
CA PHE A 55 2.70 5.87 -3.43
C PHE A 55 4.10 5.73 -4.04
N ASP A 56 4.78 6.84 -4.34
CA ASP A 56 6.12 6.82 -4.92
C ASP A 56 7.10 6.04 -4.04
N ILE A 57 7.17 6.34 -2.74
CA ILE A 57 8.07 5.64 -1.84
C ILE A 57 7.63 4.20 -1.54
N SER A 58 6.35 3.96 -1.22
CA SER A 58 5.89 2.64 -0.79
C SER A 58 6.03 1.58 -1.89
N ILE A 59 5.77 1.95 -3.15
CA ILE A 59 5.96 1.07 -4.30
C ILE A 59 7.44 1.01 -4.69
N GLY A 60 8.14 2.16 -4.66
CA GLY A 60 9.57 2.26 -4.97
C GLY A 60 10.48 1.46 -4.03
N LEU A 61 10.07 1.17 -2.80
CA LEU A 61 10.78 0.27 -1.88
C LEU A 61 11.04 -1.12 -2.50
N THR A 62 10.18 -1.58 -3.41
CA THR A 62 10.39 -2.85 -4.13
C THR A 62 11.69 -2.82 -4.94
N ARG A 63 11.99 -1.70 -5.58
CA ARG A 63 13.23 -1.51 -6.35
C ARG A 63 14.45 -1.48 -5.43
N MET A 64 14.30 -0.89 -4.23
CA MET A 64 15.37 -0.91 -3.23
C MET A 64 15.66 -2.34 -2.76
N LEU A 65 14.61 -3.16 -2.53
CA LEU A 65 14.77 -4.58 -2.24
C LEU A 65 15.46 -5.32 -3.38
N VAL A 66 15.08 -5.07 -4.63
CA VAL A 66 15.71 -5.71 -5.80
C VAL A 66 17.19 -5.34 -5.91
N ALA A 67 17.55 -4.10 -5.66
CA ALA A 67 18.93 -3.62 -5.71
C ALA A 67 19.79 -4.07 -4.51
N ASP A 68 19.16 -4.42 -3.37
CA ASP A 68 19.85 -4.82 -2.16
C ASP A 68 20.49 -6.22 -2.31
N ASN A 69 21.75 -6.34 -1.93
CA ASN A 69 22.49 -7.61 -1.94
C ASN A 69 22.85 -8.07 -0.52
N THR A 70 22.17 -7.57 0.50
CA THR A 70 22.38 -8.00 1.89
C THR A 70 22.04 -9.46 2.04
N ALA A 71 23.00 -10.26 2.48
CA ALA A 71 22.80 -11.66 2.81
C ALA A 71 22.29 -11.79 4.24
N GLY A 72 21.35 -12.70 4.47
CA GLY A 72 20.83 -12.96 5.81
C GLY A 72 19.60 -13.85 5.79
N GLN A 73 19.07 -14.10 6.98
CA GLN A 73 17.84 -14.86 7.12
C GLN A 73 16.64 -13.97 6.83
N VAL A 74 15.70 -14.49 6.02
CA VAL A 74 14.39 -13.84 5.80
C VAL A 74 13.67 -13.73 7.14
N GLY A 75 13.30 -12.51 7.50
CA GLY A 75 12.69 -12.20 8.79
C GLY A 75 11.19 -11.92 8.73
N ARG A 76 10.65 -11.63 7.54
CA ARG A 76 9.24 -11.28 7.34
C ARG A 76 8.68 -11.84 6.05
N ASP A 77 7.36 -11.97 6.02
CA ASP A 77 6.53 -12.33 4.88
C ASP A 77 5.43 -11.27 4.66
N ARG A 78 4.55 -11.49 3.68
CA ARG A 78 3.46 -10.58 3.27
C ARG A 78 2.53 -10.15 4.40
N THR A 79 2.32 -11.02 5.40
CA THR A 79 1.45 -10.72 6.54
C THR A 79 2.22 -10.09 7.69
N SER A 80 3.38 -10.64 8.04
CA SER A 80 4.21 -10.10 9.12
C SER A 80 4.84 -8.75 8.77
N PHE A 81 4.86 -8.37 7.49
CA PHE A 81 5.21 -7.00 7.06
C PHE A 81 4.34 -5.96 7.80
N PHE A 82 3.06 -6.23 7.99
CA PHE A 82 2.10 -5.34 8.63
C PHE A 82 2.06 -5.46 10.17
N ILE A 83 2.91 -6.29 10.77
CA ILE A 83 3.02 -6.41 12.23
C ILE A 83 4.12 -5.47 12.74
N PHE A 84 3.73 -4.25 13.06
CA PHE A 84 4.59 -3.22 13.63
C PHE A 84 3.83 -2.36 14.65
N SER A 85 4.56 -1.62 15.45
CA SER A 85 3.99 -0.58 16.29
C SER A 85 3.70 0.66 15.43
N ARG A 86 2.42 1.02 15.32
CA ARG A 86 2.01 2.21 14.55
C ARG A 86 2.72 3.47 15.05
N SER A 87 2.86 3.63 16.38
CA SER A 87 3.52 4.79 16.97
C SER A 87 5.01 4.90 16.62
N GLU A 88 5.67 3.76 16.33
CA GLU A 88 7.08 3.75 15.92
C GLU A 88 7.26 4.06 14.43
N VAL A 89 6.32 3.62 13.60
CA VAL A 89 6.44 3.62 12.14
C VAL A 89 5.79 4.84 11.50
N ALA A 90 4.61 5.22 11.95
CA ALA A 90 3.82 6.27 11.31
C ALA A 90 4.53 7.64 11.21
N PRO A 91 5.35 8.10 12.19
CA PRO A 91 6.07 9.35 12.03
C PRO A 91 7.05 9.34 10.84
N GLY A 92 7.74 8.20 10.62
CA GLY A 92 8.62 8.03 9.47
C GLY A 92 7.86 7.99 8.15
N VAL A 93 6.81 7.21 8.07
CA VAL A 93 5.93 7.12 6.88
C VAL A 93 5.37 8.50 6.53
N TYR A 94 4.90 9.23 7.55
CA TYR A 94 4.40 10.58 7.41
C TYR A 94 5.45 11.53 6.82
N ALA A 95 6.65 11.56 7.42
CA ALA A 95 7.75 12.40 6.96
C ALA A 95 8.22 12.06 5.54
N TYR A 96 8.30 10.78 5.20
CA TYR A 96 8.70 10.35 3.85
C TYR A 96 7.74 10.83 2.76
N ALA A 97 6.43 10.80 3.00
CA ALA A 97 5.47 11.30 2.02
C ALA A 97 5.73 12.77 1.64
N TYR A 98 6.00 13.63 2.63
CA TYR A 98 6.39 15.02 2.39
C TYR A 98 7.73 15.14 1.66
N THR A 99 8.74 14.37 2.07
CA THR A 99 10.05 14.38 1.42
C THR A 99 9.94 14.00 -0.06
N MET A 100 9.07 13.05 -0.40
CA MET A 100 8.89 12.60 -1.78
C MET A 100 8.27 13.63 -2.70
N VAL A 101 7.53 14.59 -2.16
CA VAL A 101 6.92 15.67 -2.95
C VAL A 101 7.67 16.99 -2.84
N GLU A 102 8.67 17.08 -1.95
CA GLU A 102 9.46 18.30 -1.76
C GLU A 102 10.12 18.75 -3.07
N GLY A 103 9.95 20.02 -3.41
CA GLY A 103 10.48 20.61 -4.65
C GLY A 103 9.77 20.17 -5.94
N LYS A 104 8.73 19.33 -5.85
CA LYS A 104 7.91 18.91 -6.99
C LYS A 104 6.63 19.72 -7.07
N THR A 105 6.03 19.71 -8.24
CA THR A 105 4.69 20.25 -8.48
C THR A 105 3.69 19.12 -8.73
N PRO A 106 2.39 19.33 -8.46
CA PRO A 106 1.35 18.38 -8.81
C PRO A 106 1.44 17.86 -10.25
N GLY A 107 1.71 18.73 -11.22
CA GLY A 107 1.82 18.35 -12.64
C GLY A 107 3.01 17.42 -12.97
N GLN A 108 4.01 17.32 -12.11
CA GLN A 108 5.15 16.41 -12.28
C GLN A 108 4.87 15.01 -11.72
N MET A 109 4.00 14.90 -10.71
CA MET A 109 3.77 13.63 -10.01
C MET A 109 3.26 12.49 -10.89
N PRO A 110 2.35 12.67 -11.85
CA PRO A 110 1.94 11.60 -12.75
C PRO A 110 3.11 10.95 -13.49
N GLY A 111 4.08 11.76 -13.95
CA GLY A 111 5.28 11.24 -14.60
C GLY A 111 6.18 10.48 -13.64
N VAL A 112 6.39 10.99 -12.43
CA VAL A 112 7.16 10.33 -11.36
C VAL A 112 6.55 8.97 -11.01
N LEU A 113 5.24 8.92 -10.74
CA LEU A 113 4.54 7.68 -10.41
C LEU A 113 4.59 6.66 -11.54
N THR A 114 4.35 7.11 -12.79
CA THR A 114 4.43 6.22 -13.96
C THR A 114 5.82 5.59 -14.08
N GLU A 115 6.88 6.38 -13.92
CA GLU A 115 8.25 5.88 -13.96
C GLU A 115 8.52 4.88 -12.83
N THR A 116 8.18 5.22 -11.59
CA THR A 116 8.37 4.35 -10.42
C THR A 116 7.61 3.03 -10.59
N PHE A 117 6.35 3.08 -11.00
CA PHE A 117 5.51 1.90 -11.15
C PHE A 117 6.00 0.99 -12.27
N THR A 118 6.32 1.55 -13.44
CA THR A 118 6.84 0.78 -14.57
C THR A 118 8.14 0.08 -14.20
N LYS A 119 9.11 0.81 -13.66
CA LYS A 119 10.39 0.26 -13.25
C LYS A 119 10.25 -0.80 -12.15
N THR A 120 9.35 -0.59 -11.19
CA THR A 120 9.08 -1.58 -10.14
C THR A 120 8.64 -2.91 -10.73
N ILE A 121 7.71 -2.91 -11.68
CA ILE A 121 7.22 -4.13 -12.30
C ILE A 121 8.30 -4.80 -13.17
N GLU A 122 9.02 -4.03 -14.01
CA GLU A 122 10.07 -4.53 -14.88
C GLU A 122 11.23 -5.16 -14.10
N GLU A 123 11.75 -4.43 -13.11
CA GLU A 123 12.88 -4.88 -12.28
C GLU A 123 12.48 -6.09 -11.41
N SER A 124 11.25 -6.11 -10.86
CA SER A 124 10.75 -7.27 -10.10
C SER A 124 10.63 -8.52 -10.98
N ARG A 125 10.09 -8.38 -12.18
CA ARG A 125 9.97 -9.50 -13.14
C ARG A 125 11.34 -10.05 -13.52
N ALA A 126 12.32 -9.17 -13.75
CA ALA A 126 13.69 -9.57 -14.09
C ALA A 126 14.42 -10.25 -12.91
N ALA A 127 14.19 -9.81 -11.67
CA ALA A 127 14.84 -10.37 -10.50
C ALA A 127 14.28 -11.73 -10.06
N GLY A 128 12.99 -11.97 -10.28
CA GLY A 128 12.31 -13.22 -9.94
C GLY A 128 11.94 -13.38 -8.47
N PRO A 129 11.08 -14.37 -8.16
CA PRO A 129 10.42 -14.50 -6.85
C PRO A 129 11.38 -14.71 -5.66
N ASP A 130 12.50 -15.38 -5.91
CA ASP A 130 13.45 -15.82 -4.88
C ASP A 130 14.46 -14.74 -4.48
N LYS A 131 14.45 -13.58 -5.14
CA LYS A 131 15.29 -12.45 -4.75
C LYS A 131 14.99 -12.07 -3.31
N VAL A 132 16.04 -11.95 -2.50
CA VAL A 132 15.97 -11.49 -1.11
C VAL A 132 16.66 -10.14 -1.00
N GLY A 133 16.07 -9.23 -0.26
CA GLY A 133 16.61 -7.92 0.03
C GLY A 133 15.85 -7.26 1.17
N SER A 134 16.24 -6.04 1.52
CA SER A 134 15.60 -5.27 2.59
C SER A 134 14.18 -4.85 2.21
N GLY A 135 13.21 -5.36 2.96
CA GLY A 135 11.80 -4.96 2.89
C GLY A 135 11.45 -3.87 3.90
N TYR A 136 12.32 -2.91 4.12
CA TYR A 136 12.24 -1.78 5.05
C TYR A 136 12.53 -2.14 6.51
N TYR A 137 11.94 -3.20 7.06
CA TYR A 137 12.12 -3.59 8.47
C TYR A 137 12.95 -4.86 8.65
N ALA A 138 13.02 -5.70 7.64
CA ALA A 138 13.73 -6.96 7.65
C ALA A 138 13.98 -7.44 6.22
N LEU A 139 14.83 -8.46 6.08
CA LEU A 139 14.99 -9.14 4.80
C LEU A 139 13.69 -9.88 4.44
N MET A 140 13.25 -9.71 3.21
CA MET A 140 12.07 -10.35 2.65
C MET A 140 12.39 -10.98 1.29
N ARG A 141 11.62 -11.99 0.92
CA ARG A 141 11.59 -12.48 -0.45
C ARG A 141 10.77 -11.53 -1.31
N LEU A 142 11.13 -11.38 -2.57
CA LEU A 142 10.46 -10.45 -3.47
C LEU A 142 8.99 -10.84 -3.74
N ASP A 143 8.68 -12.14 -3.83
CA ASP A 143 7.28 -12.58 -3.99
C ASP A 143 6.39 -12.16 -2.81
N GLU A 144 6.88 -12.27 -1.59
CA GLU A 144 6.19 -11.83 -0.38
C GLU A 144 6.06 -10.30 -0.33
N PHE A 145 7.11 -9.60 -0.75
CA PHE A 145 7.10 -8.14 -0.76
C PHE A 145 6.13 -7.58 -1.83
N VAL A 146 6.13 -8.14 -3.03
CA VAL A 146 5.17 -7.79 -4.11
C VAL A 146 3.73 -7.99 -3.64
N ALA A 147 3.43 -9.09 -2.97
CA ALA A 147 2.10 -9.33 -2.41
C ALA A 147 1.70 -8.26 -1.39
N SER A 148 2.62 -7.80 -0.53
CA SER A 148 2.35 -6.69 0.39
C SER A 148 2.10 -5.36 -0.34
N ARG A 149 2.71 -5.14 -1.52
CA ARG A 149 2.47 -3.92 -2.33
C ARG A 149 1.09 -3.90 -2.97
N ILE A 150 0.46 -5.07 -3.21
CA ILE A 150 -0.95 -5.10 -3.64
C ILE A 150 -1.84 -4.50 -2.55
N VAL A 151 -1.61 -4.86 -1.28
CA VAL A 151 -2.35 -4.27 -0.15
C VAL A 151 -2.18 -2.75 -0.10
N GLU A 152 -0.95 -2.25 -0.24
CA GLU A 152 -0.66 -0.80 -0.29
C GLU A 152 -1.40 -0.11 -1.44
N ALA A 153 -1.32 -0.69 -2.65
CA ALA A 153 -1.96 -0.12 -3.84
C ALA A 153 -3.49 -0.06 -3.68
N VAL A 154 -4.11 -1.13 -3.17
CA VAL A 154 -5.56 -1.19 -2.97
C VAL A 154 -6.00 -0.24 -1.86
N VAL A 155 -5.39 -0.32 -0.67
CA VAL A 155 -5.82 0.48 0.49
C VAL A 155 -5.65 1.97 0.23
N HIS A 156 -4.51 2.39 -0.32
CA HIS A 156 -4.29 3.80 -0.66
C HIS A 156 -5.02 4.25 -1.93
N GLY A 157 -5.36 3.33 -2.84
CA GLY A 157 -6.31 3.58 -3.92
C GLY A 157 -7.72 3.90 -3.40
N LEU A 158 -8.14 3.24 -2.31
CA LEU A 158 -9.38 3.60 -1.61
C LEU A 158 -9.28 4.97 -0.93
N ASP A 159 -8.15 5.29 -0.29
CA ASP A 159 -7.92 6.61 0.31
C ASP A 159 -8.01 7.73 -0.74
N LEU A 160 -7.47 7.51 -1.95
CA LEU A 160 -7.58 8.43 -3.08
C LEU A 160 -9.04 8.58 -3.55
N SER A 161 -9.76 7.45 -3.68
CA SER A 161 -11.17 7.45 -4.07
C SER A 161 -12.02 8.25 -3.10
N ASP A 162 -11.81 8.04 -1.80
CA ASP A 162 -12.55 8.69 -0.72
C ASP A 162 -12.25 10.19 -0.69
N ALA A 163 -10.98 10.60 -0.81
CA ALA A 163 -10.58 12.02 -0.88
C ALA A 163 -11.24 12.77 -2.05
N LEU A 164 -11.50 12.06 -3.15
CA LEU A 164 -12.10 12.62 -4.36
C LEU A 164 -13.62 12.45 -4.44
N GLY A 165 -14.24 11.78 -3.46
CA GLY A 165 -15.66 11.44 -3.50
C GLY A 165 -16.05 10.55 -4.69
N ARG A 166 -15.13 9.66 -5.12
CA ARG A 166 -15.31 8.75 -6.27
C ARG A 166 -15.62 7.34 -5.80
N PRO A 167 -16.25 6.50 -6.64
CA PRO A 167 -16.34 5.07 -6.39
C PRO A 167 -14.96 4.43 -6.17
N PRO A 168 -14.87 3.33 -5.40
CA PRO A 168 -13.62 2.60 -5.19
C PRO A 168 -12.91 2.27 -6.50
N MET A 169 -11.64 2.62 -6.62
CA MET A 169 -10.86 2.41 -7.85
C MET A 169 -10.17 1.06 -7.91
N ALA A 170 -10.11 0.31 -6.80
CA ALA A 170 -9.48 -1.00 -6.75
C ALA A 170 -10.19 -2.03 -7.65
N THR A 171 -9.42 -2.88 -8.31
CA THR A 171 -9.96 -3.94 -9.17
C THR A 171 -10.50 -5.11 -8.36
N PRO A 172 -11.41 -5.94 -8.90
CA PRO A 172 -11.88 -7.15 -8.21
C PRO A 172 -10.73 -8.10 -7.84
N ALA A 173 -9.69 -8.20 -8.66
CA ALA A 173 -8.54 -9.05 -8.38
C ALA A 173 -7.66 -8.50 -7.24
N GLY A 174 -7.42 -7.18 -7.21
CA GLY A 174 -6.71 -6.51 -6.12
C GLY A 174 -7.48 -6.60 -4.81
N ILE A 175 -8.78 -6.38 -4.84
CA ILE A 175 -9.67 -6.53 -3.67
C ILE A 175 -9.58 -7.96 -3.12
N ALA A 176 -9.74 -8.98 -3.95
CA ALA A 176 -9.67 -10.38 -3.52
C ALA A 176 -8.30 -10.75 -2.94
N ALA A 177 -7.20 -10.32 -3.59
CA ALA A 177 -5.85 -10.58 -3.10
C ALA A 177 -5.57 -9.88 -1.76
N THR A 178 -5.99 -8.63 -1.61
CA THR A 178 -5.86 -7.87 -0.36
C THR A 178 -6.66 -8.51 0.76
N ALA A 179 -7.92 -8.86 0.50
CA ALA A 179 -8.79 -9.51 1.47
C ALA A 179 -8.18 -10.84 1.98
N ALA A 180 -7.62 -11.65 1.08
CA ALA A 180 -6.96 -12.91 1.45
C ALA A 180 -5.74 -12.69 2.36
N ILE A 181 -4.90 -11.68 2.08
CA ILE A 181 -3.75 -11.34 2.93
C ILE A 181 -4.19 -10.86 4.31
N LEU A 182 -5.27 -10.07 4.37
CA LEU A 182 -5.83 -9.61 5.66
C LEU A 182 -6.47 -10.76 6.45
N ASP A 183 -7.05 -11.77 5.79
CA ASP A 183 -7.52 -13.00 6.45
C ASP A 183 -6.37 -13.80 7.05
N GLU A 184 -5.27 -13.95 6.30
CA GLU A 184 -4.04 -14.59 6.81
C GLU A 184 -3.46 -13.81 8.01
N LEU A 185 -3.46 -12.49 7.94
CA LEU A 185 -2.99 -11.62 9.04
C LEU A 185 -3.88 -11.74 10.27
N LEU A 186 -5.21 -11.76 10.10
CA LEU A 186 -6.16 -11.97 11.19
C LEU A 186 -5.91 -13.31 11.88
N ALA A 187 -5.78 -14.39 11.09
CA ALA A 187 -5.52 -15.73 11.60
C ALA A 187 -4.18 -15.84 12.35
N ARG A 188 -3.19 -15.07 11.94
CA ARG A 188 -1.88 -15.03 12.61
C ARG A 188 -1.91 -14.26 13.94
N ARG A 189 -2.73 -13.21 14.03
CA ARG A 189 -2.79 -12.33 15.21
C ARG A 189 -3.77 -12.82 16.27
N THR A 190 -4.83 -13.51 15.85
CA THR A 190 -5.99 -13.81 16.71
C THR A 190 -6.67 -15.12 16.26
N VAL A 191 -7.94 -15.27 16.69
CA VAL A 191 -8.80 -16.35 16.20
C VAL A 191 -9.18 -16.10 14.73
N PRO A 192 -9.04 -17.10 13.84
CA PRO A 192 -9.44 -16.99 12.43
C PRO A 192 -10.93 -16.68 12.26
N GLY A 193 -11.25 -16.08 11.12
CA GLY A 193 -12.61 -15.79 10.68
C GLY A 193 -12.99 -14.33 10.89
N ARG A 194 -13.43 -13.71 9.78
CA ARG A 194 -13.96 -12.34 9.77
C ARG A 194 -15.20 -12.24 10.65
N PRO A 195 -15.51 -11.04 11.18
CA PRO A 195 -16.85 -10.74 11.70
C PRO A 195 -17.93 -11.09 10.65
N ALA A 196 -19.05 -11.65 11.09
CA ALA A 196 -20.09 -12.17 10.18
C ALA A 196 -20.70 -11.08 9.28
N ASP A 197 -20.72 -9.86 9.74
CA ASP A 197 -21.21 -8.66 9.03
C ASP A 197 -20.17 -8.07 8.05
N LEU A 198 -18.93 -8.57 8.04
CA LEU A 198 -17.86 -8.19 7.11
C LEU A 198 -17.57 -9.27 6.07
N SER A 199 -18.61 -9.93 5.55
CA SER A 199 -18.48 -10.97 4.52
C SER A 199 -18.02 -10.44 3.16
N GLU A 200 -18.36 -9.19 2.83
CA GLU A 200 -17.96 -8.53 1.59
C GLU A 200 -16.53 -8.03 1.68
N ASP A 201 -15.69 -8.39 0.71
CA ASP A 201 -14.24 -8.11 0.72
C ASP A 201 -13.91 -6.62 0.88
N LEU A 202 -14.65 -5.74 0.19
CA LEU A 202 -14.39 -4.30 0.28
C LEU A 202 -14.72 -3.74 1.67
N ALA A 203 -15.84 -4.16 2.26
CA ALA A 203 -16.20 -3.79 3.64
C ALA A 203 -15.16 -4.34 4.64
N TRP A 204 -14.73 -5.58 4.44
CA TRP A 204 -13.67 -6.20 5.21
C TRP A 204 -12.35 -5.40 5.14
N ILE A 205 -11.87 -5.06 3.94
CA ILE A 205 -10.64 -4.29 3.75
C ILE A 205 -10.73 -2.94 4.48
N ARG A 206 -11.85 -2.22 4.36
CA ARG A 206 -12.04 -0.93 5.02
C ARG A 206 -11.97 -1.04 6.54
N ALA A 207 -12.64 -2.01 7.14
CA ALA A 207 -12.60 -2.23 8.58
C ALA A 207 -11.22 -2.72 9.06
N ALA A 208 -10.63 -3.69 8.36
CA ALA A 208 -9.33 -4.25 8.69
C ALA A 208 -8.18 -3.25 8.55
N SER A 209 -8.31 -2.26 7.66
CA SER A 209 -7.33 -1.20 7.45
C SER A 209 -7.65 0.11 8.22
N GLY A 210 -8.69 0.12 9.07
CA GLY A 210 -9.05 1.30 9.85
C GLY A 210 -9.70 2.43 9.06
N ARG A 211 -10.21 2.16 7.84
CA ARG A 211 -10.94 3.10 6.98
C ARG A 211 -12.45 3.08 7.25
N ALA A 212 -12.90 2.15 8.07
CA ALA A 212 -14.26 2.12 8.62
C ALA A 212 -14.18 1.69 10.08
N GLU A 213 -14.96 2.35 10.93
CA GLU A 213 -15.10 1.93 12.33
C GLU A 213 -15.82 0.58 12.41
N HIS A 214 -15.37 -0.27 13.33
CA HIS A 214 -16.01 -1.55 13.61
C HIS A 214 -15.90 -1.91 15.07
N SER A 215 -16.92 -2.59 15.63
CA SER A 215 -16.99 -2.93 17.05
C SER A 215 -16.17 -4.15 17.46
N ASP A 216 -15.68 -4.94 16.51
CA ASP A 216 -14.81 -6.08 16.80
C ASP A 216 -13.46 -5.60 17.33
N PRO A 217 -13.05 -5.99 18.58
CA PRO A 217 -11.82 -5.50 19.19
C PRO A 217 -10.54 -6.00 18.52
N ARG A 218 -10.64 -6.92 17.55
CA ARG A 218 -9.50 -7.38 16.75
C ARG A 218 -9.12 -6.39 15.65
N LEU A 219 -9.99 -5.41 15.34
CA LEU A 219 -9.81 -4.42 14.28
C LEU A 219 -9.42 -3.05 14.83
N PRO A 220 -8.66 -2.24 14.05
CA PRO A 220 -8.08 -2.60 12.75
C PRO A 220 -6.87 -3.54 12.87
N LEU A 221 -6.55 -4.26 11.78
CA LEU A 221 -5.36 -5.10 11.67
C LEU A 221 -4.13 -4.29 11.22
N ILE A 222 -4.35 -3.34 10.32
CA ILE A 222 -3.36 -2.42 9.77
C ILE A 222 -3.92 -0.99 9.83
N GLY A 223 -3.06 0.01 9.86
CA GLY A 223 -3.54 1.40 9.90
C GLY A 223 -2.58 2.35 10.55
#